data_1d9da0d754cfa1abe68147e6a6192848
#
_entry.id   1d9da0d754cfa1abe68147e6a6192848
#
_cell.length_a   1.000
_cell.length_b   1.000
_cell.length_c   1.000
_cell.angle_alpha   90.00
_cell.angle_beta   90.00
_cell.angle_gamma   90.00
#
_symmetry.space_group_name_H-M   'P 1'
#
loop_
_entity.id
_entity.type
_entity.pdbx_description
1 polymer ?
#
loop_
_entity_poly.entity_id
_entity_poly.type
_entity_poly.pdbx_seq_one_letter_code
_entity_poly.pdbx_strand_id
1 'polypeptide(L)'
;MLSYRLCDQTVSVYHWDGGTVYTRKVINRAFLDYKKTQNVDKTGSSEVNSFLLVLPGPVVQVAVGAKVMAGEGPEITGREDWAALIPCKVPGLVVVKYVDPKYYHGTIVHTEAGG
;
A
#
# COMPACT_ATOMS: atom_id res chain seq x y z
N MET A 1 -12.06 22.52 1.40
CA MET A 1 -10.79 22.24 0.73
C MET A 1 -10.06 21.09 1.45
N LEU A 2 -9.76 20.05 0.71
CA LEU A 2 -9.04 18.93 1.27
C LEU A 2 -7.56 19.27 1.45
N SER A 3 -7.03 18.96 2.63
CA SER A 3 -5.63 19.21 2.94
C SER A 3 -4.88 17.88 3.02
N TYR A 4 -3.76 17.79 2.31
CA TYR A 4 -2.90 16.61 2.31
C TYR A 4 -1.57 16.88 3.02
N ARG A 5 -1.63 17.64 4.09
CA ARG A 5 -0.44 18.03 4.85
C ARG A 5 0.29 16.83 5.46
N LEU A 6 -0.44 15.77 5.77
CA LEU A 6 0.14 14.54 6.32
C LEU A 6 0.64 13.59 5.22
N CYS A 7 0.38 13.89 3.95
CA CYS A 7 0.84 13.08 2.84
C CYS A 7 2.23 13.52 2.41
N ASP A 8 3.20 13.32 3.30
CA ASP A 8 4.60 13.70 3.08
C ASP A 8 5.55 12.50 3.16
N GLN A 9 4.98 11.30 3.21
CA GLN A 9 5.76 10.07 3.29
C GLN A 9 6.08 9.53 1.91
N THR A 10 7.19 8.79 1.83
CA THR A 10 7.55 8.04 0.64
C THR A 10 7.15 6.59 0.82
N VAL A 11 6.52 6.03 -0.19
CA VAL A 11 6.15 4.61 -0.22
C VAL A 11 6.57 4.01 -1.55
N SER A 12 6.85 2.71 -1.53
CA SER A 12 7.10 1.93 -2.74
C SER A 12 5.91 1.01 -2.97
N VAL A 13 5.37 1.07 -4.19
CA VAL A 13 4.21 0.26 -4.59
C VAL A 13 4.66 -0.71 -5.66
N TYR A 14 4.44 -2.00 -5.40
CA TYR A 14 4.83 -3.07 -6.30
C TYR A 14 3.60 -3.71 -6.91
N HIS A 15 3.65 -3.88 -8.22
CA HIS A 15 2.59 -4.54 -8.98
C HIS A 15 3.15 -5.70 -9.79
N TRP A 16 2.34 -6.73 -9.95
CA TRP A 16 2.61 -7.85 -10.83
C TRP A 16 1.37 -8.07 -11.70
N ASP A 17 1.58 -8.18 -13.00
CA ASP A 17 0.48 -8.36 -13.95
C ASP A 17 -0.04 -9.80 -14.06
N GLY A 18 0.54 -10.72 -13.29
CA GLY A 18 0.24 -12.14 -13.37
C GLY A 18 1.08 -12.89 -14.39
N GLY A 19 1.90 -12.21 -15.16
CA GLY A 19 2.77 -12.78 -16.18
C GLY A 19 4.25 -12.53 -15.89
N THR A 20 4.90 -11.79 -16.76
CA THR A 20 6.34 -11.53 -16.67
C THR A 20 6.68 -10.09 -16.30
N VAL A 21 5.70 -9.22 -16.16
CA VAL A 21 5.92 -7.80 -15.89
C VAL A 21 5.76 -7.52 -14.40
N TYR A 22 6.84 -7.04 -13.80
CA TYR A 22 6.88 -6.61 -12.40
C TYR A 22 7.26 -5.14 -12.39
N THR A 23 6.50 -4.31 -11.68
CA THR A 23 6.74 -2.88 -11.63
C THR A 23 6.91 -2.40 -10.19
N ARG A 24 7.79 -1.43 -10.03
CA ARG A 24 7.97 -0.69 -8.77
C ARG A 24 7.71 0.77 -9.04
N LYS A 25 6.86 1.39 -8.24
CA LYS A 25 6.60 2.81 -8.31
C LYS A 25 6.91 3.42 -6.94
N VAL A 26 7.80 4.40 -6.90
CA VAL A 26 8.12 5.14 -5.68
C VAL A 26 7.30 6.42 -5.68
N ILE A 27 6.48 6.60 -4.65
CA ILE A 27 5.58 7.74 -4.52
C ILE A 27 6.05 8.55 -3.33
N ASN A 28 6.40 9.83 -3.57
CA ASN A 28 6.95 10.70 -2.53
C ASN A 28 5.90 11.49 -1.76
N ARG A 29 4.66 11.43 -2.18
CA ARG A 29 3.55 12.08 -1.48
C ARG A 29 2.50 11.04 -1.17
N ALA A 30 2.61 10.47 0.02
CA ALA A 30 1.69 9.44 0.48
C ALA A 30 1.49 9.55 1.98
N PHE A 31 0.41 8.97 2.46
CA PHE A 31 0.17 8.77 3.88
C PHE A 31 -0.07 7.28 4.10
N LEU A 32 0.75 6.67 4.94
CA LEU A 32 0.63 5.27 5.29
C LEU A 32 0.52 5.15 6.81
N ASP A 33 -0.61 4.67 7.27
CA ASP A 33 -0.89 4.49 8.69
C ASP A 33 -1.17 3.02 8.98
N TYR A 34 -0.45 2.46 9.93
CA TYR A 34 -0.64 1.09 10.36
C TYR A 34 -1.55 1.07 11.59
N LYS A 35 -2.66 0.38 11.47
CA LYS A 35 -3.56 0.15 12.60
C LYS A 35 -3.33 -1.24 13.12
N LYS A 36 -2.68 -1.33 14.28
CA LYS A 36 -2.57 -2.59 15.00
C LYS A 36 -3.83 -2.85 15.77
N THR A 37 -4.64 -3.77 15.30
CA THR A 37 -5.70 -4.31 16.11
C THR A 37 -5.18 -5.57 16.76
N GLN A 38 -4.82 -5.49 18.04
CA GLN A 38 -4.55 -6.69 18.82
C GLN A 38 -5.88 -7.34 19.16
N ASN A 39 -6.19 -8.40 18.48
CA ASN A 39 -7.18 -9.33 18.97
C ASN A 39 -6.48 -10.26 19.96
N VAL A 40 -6.63 -9.94 21.24
CA VAL A 40 -6.24 -10.88 22.28
C VAL A 40 -7.31 -11.95 22.33
N ASP A 41 -7.19 -12.93 21.48
CA ASP A 41 -8.04 -14.09 21.52
C ASP A 41 -7.37 -15.15 22.39
N LYS A 42 -8.18 -15.92 23.12
CA LYS A 42 -7.70 -16.96 24.01
C LYS A 42 -7.00 -18.12 23.29
N THR A 43 -7.06 -18.18 21.98
CA THR A 43 -6.46 -19.23 21.17
C THR A 43 -5.21 -18.82 20.43
N GLY A 44 -4.62 -17.69 20.79
CA GLY A 44 -3.41 -17.19 20.17
C GLY A 44 -3.62 -15.84 19.51
N SER A 45 -2.62 -15.00 19.60
CA SER A 45 -2.64 -13.68 19.00
C SER A 45 -2.60 -13.77 17.49
N SER A 46 -3.72 -13.57 16.83
CA SER A 46 -3.67 -13.24 15.42
C SER A 46 -3.50 -11.73 15.31
N GLU A 47 -2.31 -11.29 14.91
CA GLU A 47 -2.13 -9.90 14.56
C GLU A 47 -2.80 -9.67 13.22
N VAL A 48 -3.93 -8.96 13.23
CA VAL A 48 -4.50 -8.45 12.01
C VAL A 48 -3.89 -7.07 11.80
N ASN A 49 -2.89 -7.00 10.94
CA ASN A 49 -2.30 -5.73 10.55
C ASN A 49 -3.19 -5.08 9.50
N SER A 50 -4.04 -4.17 9.92
CA SER A 50 -4.75 -3.31 8.99
C SER A 50 -3.94 -2.04 8.74
N PHE A 51 -4.11 -1.44 7.57
CA PHE A 51 -3.43 -0.21 7.22
C PHE A 51 -4.35 0.69 6.39
N LEU A 52 -4.02 1.96 6.36
CA LEU A 52 -4.64 2.93 5.48
C LEU A 52 -3.55 3.63 4.67
N LEU A 53 -3.68 3.59 3.36
CA LEU A 53 -2.80 4.28 2.43
C LEU A 53 -3.61 5.34 1.71
N VAL A 54 -3.12 6.59 1.70
CA VAL A 54 -3.73 7.70 0.98
C VAL A 54 -2.72 8.21 -0.04
N LEU A 55 -3.13 8.21 -1.31
CA LEU A 55 -2.32 8.69 -2.43
C LEU A 55 -3.02 9.87 -3.08
N PRO A 56 -2.57 11.11 -2.83
CA PRO A 56 -3.16 12.28 -3.46
C PRO A 56 -2.93 12.30 -4.96
N GLY A 57 -3.88 12.87 -5.70
CA GLY A 57 -3.76 13.05 -7.13
C GLY A 57 -4.95 12.51 -7.90
N PRO A 58 -5.06 12.88 -9.18
CA PRO A 58 -6.21 12.51 -10.01
C PRO A 58 -6.13 11.12 -10.63
N VAL A 59 -5.05 10.39 -10.38
CA VAL A 59 -4.80 9.08 -10.99
C VAL A 59 -4.74 8.02 -9.91
N VAL A 60 -5.41 6.88 -10.13
CA VAL A 60 -5.32 5.72 -9.26
C VAL A 60 -3.98 5.02 -9.54
N GLN A 61 -3.10 4.99 -8.54
CA GLN A 61 -1.75 4.46 -8.68
C GLN A 61 -1.54 3.12 -7.98
N VAL A 62 -2.59 2.53 -7.47
CA VAL A 62 -2.52 1.28 -6.71
C VAL A 62 -3.70 0.39 -7.10
N ALA A 63 -3.51 -0.91 -7.03
CA ALA A 63 -4.55 -1.89 -7.34
C ALA A 63 -4.62 -2.95 -6.24
N VAL A 64 -5.72 -3.67 -6.19
CA VAL A 64 -5.87 -4.80 -5.27
C VAL A 64 -4.81 -5.86 -5.59
N GLY A 65 -4.16 -6.36 -4.57
CA GLY A 65 -3.04 -7.30 -4.70
C GLY A 65 -1.68 -6.62 -4.78
N ALA A 66 -1.62 -5.28 -4.90
CA ALA A 66 -0.36 -4.56 -4.85
C ALA A 66 0.30 -4.72 -3.49
N LYS A 67 1.62 -4.69 -3.49
CA LYS A 67 2.41 -4.74 -2.25
C LYS A 67 3.00 -3.36 -2.00
N VAL A 68 2.87 -2.87 -0.79
CA VAL A 68 3.27 -1.51 -0.42
C VAL A 68 4.19 -1.57 0.79
N MET A 69 5.26 -0.79 0.76
CA MET A 69 6.14 -0.62 1.90
C MET A 69 6.53 0.84 2.07
N ALA A 70 6.82 1.23 3.31
CA ALA A 70 7.30 2.59 3.59
C ALA A 70 8.73 2.76 3.08
N GLY A 71 9.04 3.95 2.58
CA GLY A 71 10.36 4.27 2.05
C GLY A 71 10.57 3.78 0.63
N GLU A 72 11.80 3.93 0.16
CA GLU A 72 12.20 3.45 -1.15
C GLU A 72 12.72 2.03 -1.03
N GLY A 73 11.93 1.08 -1.52
CA GLY A 73 12.30 -0.33 -1.49
C GLY A 73 13.14 -0.75 -2.69
N PRO A 74 13.63 -1.99 -2.70
CA PRO A 74 14.47 -2.50 -3.78
C PRO A 74 13.69 -2.65 -5.08
N GLU A 75 14.39 -2.59 -6.20
CA GLU A 75 13.80 -2.94 -7.49
C GLU A 75 13.56 -4.44 -7.57
N ILE A 76 12.48 -4.79 -8.25
CA ILE A 76 12.15 -6.20 -8.50
C ILE A 76 12.20 -6.45 -10.00
N THR A 77 12.77 -7.59 -10.39
CA THR A 77 12.94 -7.95 -11.79
C THR A 77 12.37 -9.30 -12.15
N GLY A 78 11.91 -10.07 -11.17
CA GLY A 78 11.41 -11.39 -11.43
C GLY A 78 10.54 -11.94 -10.31
N ARG A 79 10.06 -13.15 -10.54
CA ARG A 79 9.13 -13.82 -9.66
C ARG A 79 9.70 -14.06 -8.25
N GLU A 80 10.99 -14.34 -8.16
CA GLU A 80 11.64 -14.59 -6.88
C GLU A 80 11.64 -13.33 -6.02
N ASP A 81 11.90 -12.18 -6.64
CA ASP A 81 11.89 -10.91 -5.94
C ASP A 81 10.48 -10.57 -5.45
N TRP A 82 9.48 -10.83 -6.28
CA TRP A 82 8.08 -10.64 -5.89
C TRP A 82 7.70 -11.54 -4.72
N ALA A 83 8.08 -12.80 -4.78
CA ALA A 83 7.75 -13.77 -3.73
C ALA A 83 8.43 -13.45 -2.39
N ALA A 84 9.57 -12.77 -2.43
CA ALA A 84 10.26 -12.35 -1.21
C ALA A 84 9.59 -11.15 -0.54
N LEU A 85 8.71 -10.44 -1.23
CA LEU A 85 7.95 -9.31 -0.67
C LEU A 85 6.73 -9.83 0.09
N ILE A 86 6.98 -10.32 1.28
CA ILE A 86 5.91 -10.81 2.17
C ILE A 86 6.09 -10.17 3.56
N PRO A 87 4.98 -9.92 4.28
CA PRO A 87 5.06 -9.20 5.56
C PRO A 87 5.95 -9.86 6.61
N CYS A 88 6.10 -11.17 6.59
CA CYS A 88 6.95 -11.86 7.56
C CYS A 88 8.45 -11.71 7.29
N LYS A 89 8.85 -11.33 6.08
CA LYS A 89 10.26 -11.13 5.70
C LYS A 89 10.63 -9.66 5.59
N VAL A 90 9.69 -8.83 5.17
CA VAL A 90 9.92 -7.39 4.97
C VAL A 90 9.10 -6.63 6.00
N PRO A 91 9.75 -6.01 7.00
CA PRO A 91 9.02 -5.26 8.01
C PRO A 91 8.25 -4.10 7.39
N GLY A 92 6.98 -3.95 7.78
CA GLY A 92 6.14 -2.88 7.31
C GLY A 92 5.55 -3.07 5.92
N LEU A 93 5.79 -4.20 5.27
CA LEU A 93 5.16 -4.49 3.99
C LEU A 93 3.70 -4.90 4.21
N VAL A 94 2.81 -4.35 3.39
CA VAL A 94 1.38 -4.65 3.43
C VAL A 94 0.87 -5.00 2.04
N VAL A 95 -0.20 -5.77 2.00
CA VAL A 95 -0.84 -6.16 0.73
C VAL A 95 -2.18 -5.46 0.64
N VAL A 96 -2.43 -4.79 -0.47
CA VAL A 96 -3.65 -4.03 -0.70
C VAL A 96 -4.82 -4.98 -0.94
N LYS A 97 -5.87 -4.84 -0.16
CA LYS A 97 -7.09 -5.64 -0.27
C LYS A 97 -8.27 -4.88 -0.84
N TYR A 98 -8.26 -3.54 -0.72
CA TYR A 98 -9.28 -2.71 -1.36
C TYR A 98 -8.67 -1.41 -1.84
N VAL A 99 -9.29 -0.82 -2.87
CA VAL A 99 -8.90 0.48 -3.43
C VAL A 99 -10.18 1.30 -3.59
N ASP A 100 -10.18 2.51 -3.04
CA ASP A 100 -11.34 3.37 -3.01
C ASP A 100 -10.95 4.78 -3.47
N PRO A 101 -11.15 5.11 -4.76
CA PRO A 101 -10.92 6.46 -5.24
C PRO A 101 -11.95 7.42 -4.65
N LYS A 102 -11.49 8.58 -4.19
CA LYS A 102 -12.35 9.62 -3.62
C LYS A 102 -12.51 10.75 -4.62
N TYR A 103 -13.74 11.13 -4.86
CA TYR A 103 -14.11 12.13 -5.86
C TYR A 103 -14.52 13.44 -5.19
N TYR A 104 -14.19 14.54 -5.87
CA TYR A 104 -14.66 15.85 -5.53
C TYR A 104 -14.93 16.60 -6.83
N HIS A 105 -16.18 17.07 -7.03
CA HIS A 105 -16.62 17.70 -8.27
C HIS A 105 -16.34 16.86 -9.51
N GLY A 106 -16.57 15.55 -9.41
CA GLY A 106 -16.40 14.63 -10.55
C GLY A 106 -14.96 14.23 -10.87
N THR A 107 -13.99 14.70 -10.08
CA THR A 107 -12.58 14.41 -10.29
C THR A 107 -12.02 13.66 -9.09
N ILE A 108 -11.17 12.68 -9.34
CA ILE A 108 -10.48 11.97 -8.27
C ILE A 108 -9.49 12.93 -7.62
N VAL A 109 -9.62 13.13 -6.32
CA VAL A 109 -8.71 13.99 -5.54
C VAL A 109 -7.66 13.20 -4.80
N HIS A 110 -8.00 11.99 -4.37
CA HIS A 110 -7.03 11.05 -3.80
C HIS A 110 -7.60 9.64 -3.90
N THR A 111 -6.74 8.66 -3.66
CA THR A 111 -7.12 7.25 -3.61
C THR A 111 -6.79 6.72 -2.23
N GLU A 112 -7.75 6.05 -1.59
CA GLU A 112 -7.53 5.33 -0.35
C GLU A 112 -7.42 3.85 -0.65
N ALA A 113 -6.48 3.20 0.00
CA ALA A 113 -6.28 1.77 -0.12
C ALA A 113 -6.00 1.20 1.26
N GLY A 114 -6.33 -0.05 1.44
CA GLY A 114 -6.14 -0.68 2.74
C GLY A 114 -6.23 -2.19 2.69
N GLY A 115 -6.14 -2.76 3.85
CA GLY A 115 -6.24 -4.19 4.02
C GLY A 115 -6.38 -4.65 5.44
#